data_b90dfc306897d7a8535981ba84db8352
#
_entry.id   b90dfc306897d7a8535981ba84db8352
#
_cell.length_a   1.000
_cell.length_b   1.000
_cell.length_c   1.000
_cell.angle_alpha   90.00
_cell.angle_beta   90.00
_cell.angle_gamma   90.00
#
_symmetry.space_group_name_H-M   'P 1'
#
loop_
_entity.id
_entity.type
_entity.pdbx_description
1 polymer ?
#
loop_
_entity_poly.entity_id
_entity_poly.type
_entity_poly.pdbx_seq_one_letter_code
_entity_poly.pdbx_strand_id
1 'polypeptide(L)'
;MSVVTTTREAGSGLAPSPMVVRSWKAPIAFAIFSVLGAVLFIALARGGDTTYRLSNDGDAIVLPAIVLPADATGIVTVLLMAAIAVYGFLIVRAGRRIPLWLTTIFAILFLLGFLTWAAAGSTVPLVGLLAGALTVSTPLIFGSLGGVISERVGVVNIAIEGQLLAGAFTAALVATATGSAWAGLIAAMVAGAAVSAVLAAFAIKYLVDQVIVGVVLNVLVIGLTSFLYSTVMVGNPDLFNKPARFERLPIPLLSDIPVIGPIMFNQSLIVYAMFLLVPLVWFGLFKTRWGLRLRAVGEHPKAADTVGIKVAQTRFWNVLLAGVIVGGGGAFFTLVAIGSFTKEMTNGAGFIALAAVIFGQWNPIKATLAALLFGF
;
A
#
# COMPACT_ATOMS: atom_id res chain seq x y z
N MET A 1 30.41 -37.97 -58.86
CA MET A 1 30.14 -36.89 -57.89
C MET A 1 29.59 -37.57 -56.66
N SER A 2 30.45 -37.83 -55.64
CA SER A 2 30.15 -38.53 -54.40
C SER A 2 29.60 -37.53 -53.39
N VAL A 3 28.37 -37.77 -52.92
CA VAL A 3 27.75 -37.04 -51.81
C VAL A 3 28.31 -37.58 -50.52
N VAL A 4 29.10 -36.75 -49.80
CA VAL A 4 29.57 -37.05 -48.48
C VAL A 4 28.45 -36.62 -47.50
N THR A 5 27.75 -37.61 -46.96
CA THR A 5 26.81 -37.47 -45.85
C THR A 5 27.63 -37.40 -44.53
N THR A 6 27.83 -36.21 -44.00
CA THR A 6 28.34 -36.04 -42.65
C THR A 6 27.20 -36.27 -41.66
N THR A 7 27.19 -37.43 -41.03
CA THR A 7 26.42 -37.73 -39.84
C THR A 7 26.93 -36.85 -38.69
N ARG A 8 26.16 -35.85 -38.31
CA ARG A 8 26.38 -35.06 -37.12
C ARG A 8 25.99 -35.92 -35.93
N GLU A 9 26.96 -36.42 -35.17
CA GLU A 9 26.74 -37.06 -33.90
C GLU A 9 25.99 -36.06 -32.97
N ALA A 10 24.79 -36.47 -32.56
CA ALA A 10 24.04 -35.76 -31.52
C ALA A 10 24.77 -35.97 -30.20
N GLY A 11 25.64 -35.01 -29.85
CA GLY A 11 26.24 -34.94 -28.54
C GLY A 11 25.14 -34.89 -27.48
N SER A 12 25.17 -35.87 -26.57
CA SER A 12 24.34 -35.92 -25.38
C SER A 12 24.53 -34.66 -24.55
N GLY A 13 23.79 -33.61 -24.87
CA GLY A 13 23.72 -32.39 -24.08
C GLY A 13 23.14 -32.71 -22.73
N LEU A 14 23.99 -32.94 -21.75
CA LEU A 14 23.61 -32.86 -20.34
C LEU A 14 22.90 -31.53 -20.15
N ALA A 15 21.59 -31.59 -19.90
CA ALA A 15 20.82 -30.41 -19.52
C ALA A 15 21.58 -29.68 -18.40
N PRO A 16 21.86 -28.38 -18.52
CA PRO A 16 22.61 -27.69 -17.49
C PRO A 16 21.84 -27.86 -16.18
N SER A 17 22.49 -28.46 -15.19
CA SER A 17 21.93 -28.60 -13.85
C SER A 17 21.49 -27.21 -13.40
N PRO A 18 20.26 -27.01 -12.87
CA PRO A 18 19.79 -25.72 -12.46
C PRO A 18 20.78 -25.13 -11.46
N MET A 19 21.45 -24.04 -11.82
CA MET A 19 22.33 -23.31 -10.92
C MET A 19 21.47 -22.82 -9.75
N VAL A 20 21.63 -23.45 -8.60
CA VAL A 20 20.99 -23.03 -7.36
C VAL A 20 21.67 -21.74 -6.92
N VAL A 21 21.10 -20.59 -7.29
CA VAL A 21 21.59 -19.30 -6.83
C VAL A 21 21.33 -19.21 -5.33
N ARG A 22 22.38 -19.36 -4.54
CA ARG A 22 22.33 -19.24 -3.08
C ARG A 22 22.13 -17.76 -2.72
N SER A 23 20.97 -17.40 -2.23
CA SER A 23 20.69 -16.04 -1.75
C SER A 23 21.01 -15.93 -0.26
N TRP A 24 22.10 -15.25 0.07
CA TRP A 24 22.52 -14.98 1.45
C TRP A 24 21.82 -13.76 2.06
N LYS A 25 20.99 -13.06 1.30
CA LYS A 25 20.33 -11.81 1.75
C LYS A 25 19.52 -12.00 3.04
N ALA A 26 18.67 -13.01 3.09
CA ALA A 26 17.79 -13.22 4.24
C ALA A 26 18.54 -13.68 5.50
N PRO A 27 19.49 -14.67 5.49
CA PRO A 27 20.27 -15.01 6.68
C PRO A 27 21.08 -13.84 7.24
N ILE A 28 21.68 -13.03 6.35
CA ILE A 28 22.43 -11.83 6.76
C ILE A 28 21.49 -10.82 7.42
N ALA A 29 20.31 -10.57 6.83
CA ALA A 29 19.31 -9.71 7.44
C ALA A 29 18.87 -10.23 8.82
N PHE A 30 18.59 -11.53 8.95
CA PHE A 30 18.23 -12.13 10.24
C PHE A 30 19.34 -11.94 11.28
N ALA A 31 20.60 -12.12 10.91
CA ALA A 31 21.74 -11.90 11.82
C ALA A 31 21.82 -10.42 12.26
N ILE A 32 21.72 -9.48 11.32
CA ILE A 32 21.77 -8.04 11.61
C ILE A 32 20.64 -7.64 12.56
N PHE A 33 19.38 -8.04 12.26
CA PHE A 33 18.24 -7.71 13.12
C PHE A 33 18.28 -8.44 14.46
N SER A 34 18.87 -9.63 14.55
CA SER A 34 19.09 -10.30 15.85
C SER A 34 20.10 -9.55 16.71
N VAL A 35 21.19 -9.05 16.11
CA VAL A 35 22.17 -8.22 16.82
C VAL A 35 21.54 -6.89 17.25
N LEU A 36 20.78 -6.25 16.37
CA LEU A 36 20.04 -5.03 16.69
C LEU A 36 19.06 -5.26 17.84
N GLY A 37 18.31 -6.37 17.79
CA GLY A 37 17.42 -6.78 18.89
C GLY A 37 18.16 -7.02 20.18
N ALA A 38 19.34 -7.66 20.15
CA ALA A 38 20.15 -7.86 21.36
C ALA A 38 20.62 -6.52 21.95
N VAL A 39 21.01 -5.57 21.13
CA VAL A 39 21.40 -4.23 21.60
C VAL A 39 20.20 -3.49 22.20
N LEU A 40 19.06 -3.47 21.51
CA LEU A 40 17.89 -2.71 21.99
C LEU A 40 17.22 -3.37 23.19
N PHE A 41 16.94 -4.68 23.10
CA PHE A 41 16.06 -5.36 24.07
C PHE A 41 16.82 -5.91 25.28
N ILE A 42 18.15 -6.09 25.18
CA ILE A 42 18.98 -6.61 26.28
C ILE A 42 19.94 -5.55 26.79
N ALA A 43 20.82 -4.96 25.93
CA ALA A 43 21.82 -4.00 26.39
C ALA A 43 21.21 -2.64 26.77
N LEU A 44 20.16 -2.20 26.07
CA LEU A 44 19.38 -0.99 26.36
C LEU A 44 18.00 -1.34 26.93
N ALA A 45 17.91 -2.42 27.73
CA ALA A 45 16.65 -2.86 28.31
C ALA A 45 15.98 -1.75 29.11
N ARG A 46 14.65 -1.67 28.99
CA ARG A 46 13.79 -0.78 29.76
C ARG A 46 13.00 -1.65 30.71
N GLY A 47 13.29 -1.54 32.03
CA GLY A 47 12.56 -2.29 33.05
C GLY A 47 11.08 -1.94 33.08
N GLY A 48 10.26 -2.91 33.50
CA GLY A 48 8.83 -2.76 33.66
C GLY A 48 8.02 -3.71 32.78
N ASP A 49 6.73 -3.78 33.02
CA ASP A 49 5.81 -4.64 32.31
C ASP A 49 5.08 -3.88 31.21
N THR A 50 4.95 -4.48 30.03
CA THR A 50 4.13 -3.95 28.94
C THR A 50 2.78 -4.64 28.95
N THR A 51 1.72 -3.86 29.06
CA THR A 51 0.34 -4.37 29.06
C THR A 51 -0.28 -4.24 27.66
N TYR A 52 -0.55 -5.35 27.00
CA TYR A 52 -1.24 -5.36 25.71
C TYR A 52 -2.75 -5.44 25.92
N ARG A 53 -3.46 -4.39 25.56
CA ARG A 53 -4.92 -4.34 25.60
C ARG A 53 -5.48 -4.83 24.28
N LEU A 54 -6.21 -5.97 24.34
CA LEU A 54 -6.78 -6.68 23.18
C LEU A 54 -8.23 -6.29 22.88
N SER A 55 -8.86 -5.48 23.71
CA SER A 55 -10.23 -5.02 23.55
C SER A 55 -10.36 -3.57 24.00
N ASN A 56 -11.38 -2.87 23.49
CA ASN A 56 -11.79 -1.54 23.93
C ASN A 56 -12.91 -1.64 24.94
N ASP A 57 -13.14 -0.57 25.72
CA ASP A 57 -14.14 -0.55 26.79
C ASP A 57 -15.62 -0.69 26.30
N GLY A 58 -15.87 -0.64 24.98
CA GLY A 58 -17.18 -0.79 24.35
C GLY A 58 -17.37 -2.09 23.53
N ASP A 59 -16.37 -2.99 23.56
CA ASP A 59 -16.44 -4.23 22.78
C ASP A 59 -17.40 -5.22 23.44
N ALA A 60 -18.20 -5.96 22.65
CA ALA A 60 -19.18 -6.96 23.14
C ALA A 60 -18.50 -8.10 23.92
N ILE A 61 -17.26 -8.44 23.54
CA ILE A 61 -16.44 -9.46 24.22
C ILE A 61 -15.15 -8.82 24.66
N VAL A 62 -14.98 -8.65 25.98
CA VAL A 62 -13.76 -8.08 26.55
C VAL A 62 -12.76 -9.19 26.82
N LEU A 63 -11.62 -9.14 26.14
CA LEU A 63 -10.50 -10.04 26.39
C LEU A 63 -9.61 -9.50 27.53
N PRO A 64 -9.05 -10.39 28.38
CA PRO A 64 -8.09 -9.98 29.39
C PRO A 64 -6.86 -9.37 28.72
N ALA A 65 -6.28 -8.35 29.36
CA ALA A 65 -5.02 -7.78 28.92
C ALA A 65 -3.86 -8.78 29.12
N ILE A 66 -2.93 -8.83 28.16
CA ILE A 66 -1.73 -9.65 28.26
C ILE A 66 -0.61 -8.77 28.84
N VAL A 67 -0.08 -9.16 29.99
CA VAL A 67 1.06 -8.49 30.61
C VAL A 67 2.33 -9.25 30.28
N LEU A 68 3.29 -8.58 29.64
CA LEU A 68 4.58 -9.15 29.26
C LEU A 68 5.70 -8.36 29.94
N PRO A 69 6.54 -9.01 30.77
CA PRO A 69 7.74 -8.41 31.33
C PRO A 69 8.70 -8.04 30.19
N ALA A 70 9.11 -6.77 30.09
CA ALA A 70 9.92 -6.28 28.99
C ALA A 70 11.27 -7.02 28.89
N ASP A 71 11.94 -7.20 30.01
CA ASP A 71 13.26 -7.85 30.07
C ASP A 71 13.22 -9.31 29.65
N ALA A 72 12.29 -10.09 30.21
CA ALA A 72 12.16 -11.51 29.89
C ALA A 72 11.73 -11.72 28.43
N THR A 73 10.76 -10.93 27.94
CA THR A 73 10.29 -10.97 26.56
C THR A 73 11.40 -10.57 25.60
N GLY A 74 12.19 -9.54 25.93
CA GLY A 74 13.35 -9.12 25.14
C GLY A 74 14.38 -10.26 24.99
N ILE A 75 14.75 -10.91 26.07
CA ILE A 75 15.71 -12.04 26.04
C ILE A 75 15.15 -13.20 25.20
N VAL A 76 13.90 -13.60 25.45
CA VAL A 76 13.27 -14.74 24.73
C VAL A 76 13.17 -14.45 23.23
N THR A 77 12.72 -13.26 22.84
CA THR A 77 12.60 -12.91 21.41
C THR A 77 13.96 -12.87 20.73
N VAL A 78 15.01 -12.34 21.35
CA VAL A 78 16.36 -12.32 20.80
C VAL A 78 16.92 -13.75 20.63
N LEU A 79 16.73 -14.62 21.61
CA LEU A 79 17.17 -16.01 21.51
C LEU A 79 16.45 -16.76 20.35
N LEU A 80 15.15 -16.59 20.23
CA LEU A 80 14.37 -17.18 19.12
C LEU A 80 14.81 -16.61 17.76
N MET A 81 15.04 -15.32 17.67
CA MET A 81 15.53 -14.67 16.44
C MET A 81 16.93 -15.18 16.08
N ALA A 82 17.84 -15.33 17.04
CA ALA A 82 19.17 -15.87 16.82
C ALA A 82 19.09 -17.34 16.34
N ALA A 83 18.21 -18.16 16.94
CA ALA A 83 17.97 -19.53 16.49
C ALA A 83 17.45 -19.58 15.04
N ILE A 84 16.51 -18.69 14.68
CA ILE A 84 16.02 -18.57 13.30
C ILE A 84 17.13 -18.11 12.35
N ALA A 85 17.99 -17.20 12.76
CA ALA A 85 19.12 -16.75 11.94
C ALA A 85 20.10 -17.89 11.66
N VAL A 86 20.47 -18.67 12.68
CA VAL A 86 21.31 -19.87 12.53
C VAL A 86 20.63 -20.90 11.62
N TYR A 87 19.35 -21.20 11.86
CA TYR A 87 18.60 -22.13 11.02
C TYR A 87 18.51 -21.68 9.57
N GLY A 88 18.27 -20.38 9.33
CA GLY A 88 18.26 -19.78 8.00
C GLY A 88 19.63 -19.90 7.30
N PHE A 89 20.73 -19.74 8.04
CA PHE A 89 22.07 -19.97 7.55
C PHE A 89 22.28 -21.42 7.09
N LEU A 90 21.85 -22.40 7.91
CA LEU A 90 21.93 -23.83 7.59
C LEU A 90 21.11 -24.22 6.36
N ILE A 91 19.90 -23.66 6.21
CA ILE A 91 19.03 -23.87 5.03
C ILE A 91 19.74 -23.42 3.75
N VAL A 92 20.32 -22.22 3.76
CA VAL A 92 21.00 -21.69 2.57
C VAL A 92 22.31 -22.44 2.29
N ARG A 93 23.04 -22.84 3.34
CA ARG A 93 24.23 -23.70 3.19
C ARG A 93 23.87 -25.04 2.54
N ALA A 94 22.72 -25.60 2.87
CA ALA A 94 22.19 -26.84 2.26
C ALA A 94 21.63 -26.62 0.83
N GLY A 95 21.77 -25.42 0.25
CA GLY A 95 21.30 -25.11 -1.10
C GLY A 95 19.78 -24.92 -1.22
N ARG A 96 19.07 -24.78 -0.09
CA ARG A 96 17.60 -24.57 -0.08
C ARG A 96 17.26 -23.10 0.05
N ARG A 97 16.05 -22.72 -0.42
CA ARG A 97 15.50 -21.38 -0.25
C ARG A 97 14.85 -21.25 1.13
N ILE A 98 15.01 -20.08 1.75
CA ILE A 98 14.30 -19.77 3.01
C ILE A 98 12.80 -19.67 2.73
N PRO A 99 11.96 -20.44 3.45
CA PRO A 99 10.52 -20.37 3.29
C PRO A 99 9.98 -19.05 3.86
N LEU A 100 8.93 -18.51 3.23
CA LEU A 100 8.33 -17.23 3.65
C LEU A 100 7.81 -17.24 5.10
N TRP A 101 7.28 -18.38 5.58
CA TRP A 101 6.80 -18.50 6.95
C TRP A 101 7.88 -18.22 7.99
N LEU A 102 9.14 -18.63 7.70
CA LEU A 102 10.26 -18.37 8.61
C LEU A 102 10.59 -16.86 8.70
N THR A 103 10.54 -16.16 7.57
CA THR A 103 10.73 -14.72 7.52
C THR A 103 9.59 -14.01 8.27
N THR A 104 8.35 -14.49 8.11
CA THR A 104 7.19 -13.92 8.80
C THR A 104 7.28 -14.09 10.31
N ILE A 105 7.64 -15.29 10.81
CA ILE A 105 7.83 -15.53 12.24
C ILE A 105 8.95 -14.66 12.79
N PHE A 106 10.06 -14.54 12.06
CA PHE A 106 11.17 -13.66 12.46
C PHE A 106 10.71 -12.20 12.61
N ALA A 107 9.96 -11.69 11.62
CA ALA A 107 9.43 -10.33 11.64
C ALA A 107 8.45 -10.10 12.82
N ILE A 108 7.58 -11.08 13.10
CA ILE A 108 6.65 -11.01 14.24
C ILE A 108 7.42 -10.98 15.58
N LEU A 109 8.45 -11.80 15.73
CA LEU A 109 9.28 -11.83 16.94
C LEU A 109 10.02 -10.50 17.14
N PHE A 110 10.61 -9.95 16.08
CA PHE A 110 11.27 -8.65 16.17
C PHE A 110 10.29 -7.56 16.55
N LEU A 111 9.11 -7.53 15.92
CA LEU A 111 8.07 -6.55 16.19
C LEU A 111 7.53 -6.66 17.63
N LEU A 112 7.29 -7.88 18.11
CA LEU A 112 6.86 -8.13 19.47
C LEU A 112 7.91 -7.64 20.48
N GLY A 113 9.19 -8.00 20.28
CA GLY A 113 10.29 -7.54 21.12
C GLY A 113 10.41 -6.02 21.10
N PHE A 114 10.33 -5.41 19.92
CA PHE A 114 10.42 -3.96 19.76
C PHE A 114 9.27 -3.22 20.44
N LEU A 115 8.02 -3.65 20.24
CA LEU A 115 6.86 -3.02 20.87
C LEU A 115 6.91 -3.19 22.41
N THR A 116 7.29 -4.37 22.89
CA THR A 116 7.41 -4.62 24.33
C THR A 116 8.50 -3.76 24.96
N TRP A 117 9.66 -3.63 24.29
CA TRP A 117 10.74 -2.76 24.73
C TRP A 117 10.36 -1.27 24.67
N ALA A 118 9.73 -0.83 23.57
CA ALA A 118 9.39 0.58 23.38
C ALA A 118 8.30 1.06 24.35
N ALA A 119 7.37 0.18 24.71
CA ALA A 119 6.24 0.46 25.59
C ALA A 119 6.44 -0.07 27.02
N ALA A 120 7.67 -0.36 27.43
CA ALA A 120 7.96 -0.84 28.78
C ALA A 120 7.39 0.12 29.85
N GLY A 121 6.64 -0.42 30.82
CA GLY A 121 5.93 0.36 31.83
C GLY A 121 4.64 1.04 31.37
N SER A 122 4.17 0.76 30.15
CA SER A 122 3.00 1.39 29.53
C SER A 122 2.02 0.37 28.95
N THR A 123 0.83 0.87 28.56
CA THR A 123 -0.19 0.05 27.91
C THR A 123 -0.19 0.27 26.40
N VAL A 124 -0.13 -0.83 25.62
CA VAL A 124 -0.27 -0.83 24.17
C VAL A 124 -1.72 -1.20 23.81
N PRO A 125 -2.53 -0.27 23.29
CA PRO A 125 -3.85 -0.57 22.78
C PRO A 125 -3.73 -1.24 21.39
N LEU A 126 -3.58 -2.57 21.35
CA LEU A 126 -3.27 -3.30 20.12
C LEU A 126 -4.33 -3.08 19.02
N VAL A 127 -5.61 -3.09 19.41
CA VAL A 127 -6.73 -2.82 18.48
C VAL A 127 -6.62 -1.41 17.90
N GLY A 128 -6.35 -0.41 18.75
CA GLY A 128 -6.18 0.97 18.30
C GLY A 128 -4.98 1.15 17.38
N LEU A 129 -3.86 0.50 17.69
CA LEU A 129 -2.64 0.54 16.86
C LEU A 129 -2.89 -0.06 15.47
N LEU A 130 -3.51 -1.24 15.40
CA LEU A 130 -3.80 -1.89 14.12
C LEU A 130 -4.88 -1.15 13.33
N ALA A 131 -5.92 -0.62 13.99
CA ALA A 131 -6.92 0.22 13.34
C ALA A 131 -6.32 1.53 12.83
N GLY A 132 -5.39 2.14 13.59
CA GLY A 132 -4.62 3.30 13.17
C GLY A 132 -3.76 3.02 11.93
N ALA A 133 -3.04 1.89 11.93
CA ALA A 133 -2.27 1.45 10.77
C ALA A 133 -3.14 1.26 9.53
N LEU A 134 -4.31 0.64 9.65
CA LEU A 134 -5.27 0.51 8.55
C LEU A 134 -5.76 1.87 8.04
N THR A 135 -6.04 2.80 8.96
CA THR A 135 -6.46 4.17 8.63
C THR A 135 -5.39 4.89 7.79
N VAL A 136 -4.13 4.85 8.20
CA VAL A 136 -3.01 5.47 7.45
C VAL A 136 -2.78 4.75 6.12
N SER A 137 -2.92 3.41 6.10
CA SER A 137 -2.71 2.61 4.90
C SER A 137 -3.80 2.80 3.84
N THR A 138 -5.01 3.20 4.22
CA THR A 138 -6.15 3.29 3.29
C THR A 138 -5.85 4.16 2.07
N PRO A 139 -5.44 5.43 2.18
CA PRO A 139 -5.10 6.25 1.01
C PRO A 139 -3.87 5.71 0.26
N LEU A 140 -2.90 5.08 0.95
CA LEU A 140 -1.74 4.45 0.32
C LEU A 140 -2.17 3.28 -0.57
N ILE A 141 -3.14 2.48 -0.14
CA ILE A 141 -3.69 1.36 -0.91
C ILE A 141 -4.41 1.88 -2.15
N PHE A 142 -5.28 2.89 -2.03
CA PHE A 142 -5.93 3.51 -3.19
C PHE A 142 -4.91 4.07 -4.18
N GLY A 143 -3.90 4.79 -3.69
CA GLY A 143 -2.80 5.33 -4.49
C GLY A 143 -2.02 4.23 -5.20
N SER A 144 -1.70 3.14 -4.49
CA SER A 144 -0.97 2.01 -5.06
C SER A 144 -1.79 1.24 -6.09
N LEU A 145 -3.10 1.05 -5.90
CA LEU A 145 -3.97 0.41 -6.89
C LEU A 145 -4.05 1.23 -8.20
N GLY A 146 -4.20 2.56 -8.09
CA GLY A 146 -4.14 3.44 -9.24
C GLY A 146 -2.77 3.40 -9.93
N GLY A 147 -1.69 3.45 -9.17
CA GLY A 147 -0.32 3.31 -9.68
C GLY A 147 -0.12 1.99 -10.43
N VAL A 148 -0.58 0.86 -9.88
CA VAL A 148 -0.50 -0.44 -10.56
C VAL A 148 -1.24 -0.44 -11.90
N ILE A 149 -2.45 0.12 -11.98
CA ILE A 149 -3.22 0.17 -13.23
C ILE A 149 -2.51 1.02 -14.28
N SER A 150 -2.07 2.22 -13.88
CA SER A 150 -1.41 3.18 -14.74
C SER A 150 -0.07 2.64 -15.28
N GLU A 151 0.76 2.07 -14.41
CA GLU A 151 2.08 1.59 -14.80
C GLU A 151 2.01 0.26 -15.57
N ARG A 152 1.03 -0.60 -15.28
CA ARG A 152 0.79 -1.81 -16.06
C ARG A 152 0.32 -1.54 -17.49
N VAL A 153 -0.26 -0.39 -17.78
CA VAL A 153 -0.58 0.03 -19.15
C VAL A 153 0.57 0.80 -19.82
N GLY A 154 1.69 0.98 -19.10
CA GLY A 154 2.90 1.62 -19.61
C GLY A 154 2.91 3.14 -19.46
N VAL A 155 2.24 3.69 -18.44
CA VAL A 155 2.30 5.12 -18.07
C VAL A 155 2.69 5.24 -16.61
N VAL A 156 3.88 5.76 -16.35
CA VAL A 156 4.39 6.01 -14.99
C VAL A 156 3.59 7.15 -14.35
N ASN A 157 2.99 6.90 -13.19
CA ASN A 157 2.12 7.86 -12.51
C ASN A 157 2.78 8.43 -11.25
N ILE A 158 3.63 9.43 -11.41
CA ILE A 158 4.19 10.18 -10.28
C ILE A 158 3.19 11.21 -9.73
N ALA A 159 2.11 11.51 -10.45
CA ALA A 159 1.10 12.47 -10.04
C ALA A 159 0.13 11.95 -8.94
N ILE A 160 0.38 10.77 -8.36
CA ILE A 160 -0.48 10.17 -7.31
C ILE A 160 -0.67 11.13 -6.14
N GLU A 161 0.37 11.85 -5.72
CA GLU A 161 0.29 12.84 -4.64
C GLU A 161 -0.70 13.95 -4.96
N GLY A 162 -0.61 14.54 -6.15
CA GLY A 162 -1.54 15.54 -6.61
C GLY A 162 -2.97 15.01 -6.79
N GLN A 163 -3.12 13.77 -7.25
CA GLN A 163 -4.44 13.14 -7.39
C GLN A 163 -5.13 12.93 -6.04
N LEU A 164 -4.39 12.45 -5.02
CA LEU A 164 -4.89 12.32 -3.65
C LEU A 164 -5.27 13.69 -3.07
N LEU A 165 -4.40 14.69 -3.22
CA LEU A 165 -4.60 16.02 -2.66
C LEU A 165 -5.77 16.77 -3.35
N ALA A 166 -5.87 16.69 -4.68
CA ALA A 166 -7.01 17.22 -5.42
C ALA A 166 -8.32 16.54 -4.99
N GLY A 167 -8.30 15.22 -4.80
CA GLY A 167 -9.42 14.45 -4.28
C GLY A 167 -9.83 14.90 -2.87
N ALA A 168 -8.87 15.05 -1.96
CA ALA A 168 -9.14 15.51 -0.60
C ALA A 168 -9.74 16.94 -0.57
N PHE A 169 -9.18 17.85 -1.37
CA PHE A 169 -9.66 19.21 -1.46
C PHE A 169 -11.10 19.31 -2.00
N THR A 170 -11.35 18.67 -3.14
CA THR A 170 -12.67 18.71 -3.77
C THR A 170 -13.73 17.95 -2.97
N ALA A 171 -13.34 16.87 -2.29
CA ALA A 171 -14.22 16.17 -1.37
C ALA A 171 -14.70 17.08 -0.23
N ALA A 172 -13.77 17.81 0.43
CA ALA A 172 -14.13 18.73 1.50
C ALA A 172 -15.05 19.86 0.98
N LEU A 173 -14.68 20.49 -0.12
CA LEU A 173 -15.43 21.60 -0.70
C LEU A 173 -16.86 21.18 -1.08
N VAL A 174 -17.00 20.12 -1.88
CA VAL A 174 -18.30 19.71 -2.40
C VAL A 174 -19.17 19.07 -1.32
N ALA A 175 -18.60 18.25 -0.42
CA ALA A 175 -19.37 17.68 0.67
C ALA A 175 -19.88 18.75 1.65
N THR A 176 -19.13 19.85 1.86
CA THR A 176 -19.60 20.97 2.67
C THR A 176 -20.73 21.72 1.97
N ALA A 177 -20.52 22.10 0.69
CA ALA A 177 -21.48 22.86 -0.07
C ALA A 177 -22.83 22.15 -0.30
N THR A 178 -22.80 20.83 -0.44
CA THR A 178 -23.98 20.00 -0.72
C THR A 178 -24.59 19.34 0.52
N GLY A 179 -23.87 19.32 1.65
CA GLY A 179 -24.24 18.55 2.84
C GLY A 179 -24.18 17.02 2.63
N SER A 180 -23.55 16.53 1.56
CA SER A 180 -23.54 15.12 1.18
C SER A 180 -22.13 14.57 1.03
N ALA A 181 -21.75 13.57 1.85
CA ALA A 181 -20.48 12.88 1.74
C ALA A 181 -20.35 12.14 0.39
N TRP A 182 -21.44 11.64 -0.17
CA TRP A 182 -21.45 10.99 -1.48
C TRP A 182 -21.10 11.94 -2.62
N ALA A 183 -21.65 13.16 -2.60
CA ALA A 183 -21.33 14.18 -3.57
C ALA A 183 -19.82 14.54 -3.48
N GLY A 184 -19.29 14.66 -2.26
CA GLY A 184 -17.87 14.86 -2.03
C GLY A 184 -17.00 13.74 -2.58
N LEU A 185 -17.38 12.49 -2.36
CA LEU A 185 -16.67 11.32 -2.90
C LEU A 185 -16.64 11.32 -4.43
N ILE A 186 -17.77 11.58 -5.08
CA ILE A 186 -17.85 11.67 -6.55
C ILE A 186 -16.98 12.81 -7.06
N ALA A 187 -17.01 13.97 -6.42
CA ALA A 187 -16.18 15.12 -6.79
C ALA A 187 -14.67 14.80 -6.66
N ALA A 188 -14.28 14.07 -5.61
CA ALA A 188 -12.90 13.59 -5.45
C ALA A 188 -12.46 12.65 -6.59
N MET A 189 -13.32 11.72 -6.97
CA MET A 189 -13.07 10.79 -8.08
C MET A 189 -12.92 11.55 -9.40
N VAL A 190 -13.75 12.55 -9.65
CA VAL A 190 -13.68 13.41 -10.84
C VAL A 190 -12.41 14.26 -10.82
N ALA A 191 -12.03 14.83 -9.67
CA ALA A 191 -10.80 15.63 -9.55
C ALA A 191 -9.55 14.79 -9.80
N GLY A 192 -9.47 13.59 -9.22
CA GLY A 192 -8.38 12.66 -9.50
C GLY A 192 -8.32 12.25 -10.98
N ALA A 193 -9.47 12.02 -11.62
CA ALA A 193 -9.56 11.78 -13.06
C ALA A 193 -9.10 12.98 -13.88
N ALA A 194 -9.42 14.20 -13.48
CA ALA A 194 -9.00 15.42 -14.16
C ALA A 194 -7.47 15.59 -14.14
N VAL A 195 -6.83 15.38 -12.99
CA VAL A 195 -5.35 15.38 -12.88
C VAL A 195 -4.76 14.29 -13.78
N SER A 196 -5.35 13.09 -13.78
CA SER A 196 -4.94 12.00 -14.65
C SER A 196 -5.15 12.28 -16.14
N ALA A 197 -6.20 13.01 -16.51
CA ALA A 197 -6.46 13.40 -17.89
C ALA A 197 -5.34 14.32 -18.42
N VAL A 198 -4.88 15.27 -17.58
CA VAL A 198 -3.74 16.12 -17.92
C VAL A 198 -2.47 15.30 -18.07
N LEU A 199 -2.17 14.39 -17.11
CA LEU A 199 -1.04 13.48 -17.22
C LEU A 199 -1.11 12.66 -18.51
N ALA A 200 -2.25 12.07 -18.83
CA ALA A 200 -2.45 11.25 -20.02
C ALA A 200 -2.32 12.06 -21.31
N ALA A 201 -2.84 13.27 -21.35
CA ALA A 201 -2.73 14.16 -22.51
C ALA A 201 -1.26 14.48 -22.82
N PHE A 202 -0.48 14.88 -21.84
CA PHE A 202 0.93 15.21 -22.04
C PHE A 202 1.79 13.99 -22.31
N ALA A 203 1.59 12.90 -21.57
CA ALA A 203 2.40 11.68 -21.71
C ALA A 203 2.08 10.88 -22.97
N ILE A 204 0.81 10.86 -23.43
CA ILE A 204 0.38 9.99 -24.53
C ILE A 204 0.27 10.75 -25.85
N LYS A 205 -0.34 11.95 -25.84
CA LYS A 205 -0.57 12.74 -27.06
C LYS A 205 0.63 13.59 -27.43
N TYR A 206 1.21 14.29 -26.43
CA TYR A 206 2.34 15.19 -26.66
C TYR A 206 3.71 14.52 -26.44
N LEU A 207 3.73 13.26 -25.98
CA LEU A 207 4.94 12.45 -25.77
C LEU A 207 5.98 13.12 -24.88
N VAL A 208 5.55 13.93 -23.91
CA VAL A 208 6.40 14.54 -22.91
C VAL A 208 6.78 13.48 -21.86
N ASP A 209 7.96 13.62 -21.27
CA ASP A 209 8.41 12.73 -20.22
C ASP A 209 7.41 12.66 -19.05
N GLN A 210 6.95 11.46 -18.74
CA GLN A 210 5.88 11.20 -17.77
C GLN A 210 6.27 11.59 -16.35
N VAL A 211 7.57 11.45 -16.01
CA VAL A 211 8.12 11.79 -14.69
C VAL A 211 8.05 13.30 -14.49
N ILE A 212 8.48 14.06 -15.50
CA ILE A 212 8.46 15.52 -15.46
C ILE A 212 7.03 16.01 -15.34
N VAL A 213 6.12 15.51 -16.18
CA VAL A 213 4.68 15.88 -16.11
C VAL A 213 4.10 15.56 -14.75
N GLY A 214 4.39 14.38 -14.18
CA GLY A 214 3.89 13.99 -12.87
C GLY A 214 4.35 14.90 -11.74
N VAL A 215 5.64 15.26 -11.73
CA VAL A 215 6.20 16.18 -10.73
C VAL A 215 5.58 17.59 -10.87
N VAL A 216 5.48 18.11 -12.09
CA VAL A 216 4.86 19.42 -12.32
C VAL A 216 3.39 19.43 -11.89
N LEU A 217 2.65 18.37 -12.16
CA LEU A 217 1.26 18.25 -11.71
C LEU A 217 1.13 18.23 -10.18
N ASN A 218 2.03 17.54 -9.48
CA ASN A 218 2.02 17.58 -8.01
C ASN A 218 2.23 19.00 -7.49
N VAL A 219 3.23 19.72 -8.00
CA VAL A 219 3.51 21.12 -7.60
C VAL A 219 2.33 22.03 -7.95
N LEU A 220 1.73 21.86 -9.13
CA LEU A 220 0.56 22.62 -9.55
C LEU A 220 -0.63 22.42 -8.61
N VAL A 221 -0.94 21.15 -8.28
CA VAL A 221 -2.07 20.85 -7.39
C VAL A 221 -1.79 21.32 -5.96
N ILE A 222 -0.57 21.15 -5.44
CA ILE A 222 -0.18 21.68 -4.12
C ILE A 222 -0.36 23.20 -4.09
N GLY A 223 0.15 23.92 -5.08
CA GLY A 223 0.02 25.36 -5.18
C GLY A 223 -1.44 25.84 -5.29
N LEU A 224 -2.21 25.20 -6.19
CA LEU A 224 -3.61 25.53 -6.42
C LEU A 224 -4.48 25.27 -5.17
N THR A 225 -4.36 24.10 -4.56
CA THR A 225 -5.14 23.75 -3.36
C THR A 225 -4.75 24.59 -2.15
N SER A 226 -3.46 24.94 -2.00
CA SER A 226 -2.98 25.82 -0.93
C SER A 226 -3.48 27.25 -1.11
N PHE A 227 -3.49 27.76 -2.35
CA PHE A 227 -4.05 29.06 -2.67
C PHE A 227 -5.55 29.11 -2.39
N LEU A 228 -6.31 28.16 -2.93
CA LEU A 228 -7.77 28.10 -2.74
C LEU A 228 -8.14 27.88 -1.27
N TYR A 229 -7.39 27.06 -0.54
CA TYR A 229 -7.57 26.89 0.89
C TYR A 229 -7.46 28.21 1.63
N SER A 230 -6.38 28.98 1.37
CA SER A 230 -6.14 30.25 2.07
C SER A 230 -7.17 31.34 1.72
N THR A 231 -7.62 31.36 0.46
CA THR A 231 -8.50 32.44 -0.06
C THR A 231 -9.98 32.13 0.16
N VAL A 232 -10.37 30.84 0.05
CA VAL A 232 -11.79 30.45 0.06
C VAL A 232 -12.17 29.77 1.39
N MET A 233 -11.39 28.76 1.83
CA MET A 233 -11.80 27.91 2.95
C MET A 233 -11.56 28.56 4.31
N VAL A 234 -10.43 29.26 4.49
CA VAL A 234 -10.07 29.88 5.80
C VAL A 234 -11.03 31.02 6.18
N GLY A 235 -11.49 31.80 5.21
CA GLY A 235 -12.41 32.91 5.47
C GLY A 235 -13.82 32.47 5.86
N ASN A 236 -14.28 31.34 5.35
CA ASN A 236 -15.63 30.80 5.59
C ASN A 236 -15.62 29.27 5.73
N PRO A 237 -15.06 28.73 6.84
CA PRO A 237 -14.88 27.29 7.00
C PRO A 237 -16.22 26.54 7.07
N ASP A 238 -17.27 27.13 7.63
CA ASP A 238 -18.59 26.49 7.72
C ASP A 238 -19.26 26.30 6.35
N LEU A 239 -18.91 27.14 5.34
CA LEU A 239 -19.45 27.02 3.99
C LEU A 239 -18.60 26.15 3.07
N PHE A 240 -17.29 26.00 3.34
CA PHE A 240 -16.38 25.38 2.39
C PHE A 240 -15.48 24.29 2.96
N ASN A 241 -15.39 24.11 4.30
CA ASN A 241 -14.44 23.18 4.92
C ASN A 241 -14.99 22.46 6.17
N LYS A 242 -16.27 22.19 6.19
CA LYS A 242 -16.95 21.39 7.23
C LYS A 242 -17.78 20.28 6.57
N PRO A 243 -17.13 19.33 5.90
CA PRO A 243 -17.80 18.34 5.08
C PRO A 243 -18.67 17.40 5.90
N ALA A 244 -19.79 16.98 5.31
CA ALA A 244 -20.49 15.79 5.77
C ALA A 244 -19.56 14.58 5.69
N ARG A 245 -19.55 13.74 6.74
CA ARG A 245 -18.62 12.63 6.89
C ARG A 245 -19.30 11.29 6.68
N PHE A 246 -18.53 10.29 6.26
CA PHE A 246 -18.97 8.91 6.34
C PHE A 246 -18.77 8.40 7.76
N GLU A 247 -19.85 8.00 8.38
CA GLU A 247 -19.83 7.32 9.68
C GLU A 247 -19.28 5.89 9.55
N ARG A 248 -18.87 5.33 10.68
CA ARG A 248 -18.54 3.91 10.75
C ARG A 248 -19.79 3.07 10.65
N LEU A 249 -19.72 2.01 9.87
CA LEU A 249 -20.79 1.06 9.65
C LEU A 249 -20.39 -0.30 10.24
N PRO A 250 -20.74 -0.58 11.51
CA PRO A 250 -20.43 -1.88 12.09
C PRO A 250 -21.27 -2.96 11.38
N ILE A 251 -20.60 -4.02 10.91
CA ILE A 251 -21.28 -5.19 10.35
C ILE A 251 -21.71 -6.08 11.51
N PRO A 252 -23.02 -6.28 11.73
CA PRO A 252 -23.54 -7.09 12.85
C PRO A 252 -22.88 -8.48 12.90
N LEU A 253 -22.63 -8.99 14.08
CA LEU A 253 -21.93 -10.25 14.38
C LEU A 253 -20.43 -10.26 14.06
N LEU A 254 -20.00 -9.66 12.94
CA LEU A 254 -18.59 -9.63 12.54
C LEU A 254 -17.82 -8.54 13.30
N SER A 255 -18.46 -7.41 13.61
CA SER A 255 -17.88 -6.34 14.43
C SER A 255 -17.59 -6.78 15.87
N ASP A 256 -18.31 -7.80 16.35
CA ASP A 256 -18.19 -8.29 17.72
C ASP A 256 -17.07 -9.32 17.92
N ILE A 257 -16.43 -9.76 16.83
CA ILE A 257 -15.26 -10.65 16.91
C ILE A 257 -14.12 -9.91 17.59
N PRO A 258 -13.54 -10.42 18.69
CA PRO A 258 -12.47 -9.75 19.39
C PRO A 258 -11.28 -9.45 18.48
N VAL A 259 -10.67 -8.29 18.63
CA VAL A 259 -9.51 -7.77 17.87
C VAL A 259 -9.85 -7.52 16.40
N ILE A 260 -10.25 -8.54 15.64
CA ILE A 260 -10.47 -8.43 14.18
C ILE A 260 -11.72 -7.62 13.86
N GLY A 261 -12.80 -7.78 14.66
CA GLY A 261 -14.06 -7.08 14.49
C GLY A 261 -13.91 -5.57 14.40
N PRO A 262 -13.42 -4.91 15.44
CA PRO A 262 -13.22 -3.46 15.44
C PRO A 262 -12.26 -2.97 14.37
N ILE A 263 -11.26 -3.78 13.96
CA ILE A 263 -10.27 -3.40 12.94
C ILE A 263 -10.82 -3.51 11.52
N MET A 264 -11.56 -4.60 11.19
CA MET A 264 -11.94 -4.87 9.81
C MET A 264 -13.45 -4.65 9.55
N PHE A 265 -14.30 -4.85 10.55
CA PHE A 265 -15.76 -4.88 10.38
C PHE A 265 -16.50 -3.73 11.08
N ASN A 266 -15.77 -2.75 11.62
CA ASN A 266 -16.31 -1.49 12.13
C ASN A 266 -15.59 -0.31 11.45
N GLN A 267 -15.80 -0.21 10.13
CA GLN A 267 -15.08 0.74 9.29
C GLN A 267 -16.03 1.63 8.49
N SER A 268 -15.48 2.70 7.89
CA SER A 268 -16.25 3.56 7.00
C SER A 268 -16.47 2.89 5.63
N LEU A 269 -17.44 3.38 4.89
CA LEU A 269 -17.76 2.90 3.55
C LEU A 269 -16.55 2.90 2.61
N ILE A 270 -15.68 3.93 2.70
CA ILE A 270 -14.48 4.05 1.84
C ILE A 270 -13.49 2.90 2.13
N VAL A 271 -13.35 2.48 3.39
CA VAL A 271 -12.50 1.34 3.75
C VAL A 271 -13.09 0.02 3.22
N TYR A 272 -14.41 -0.16 3.31
CA TYR A 272 -15.06 -1.34 2.70
C TYR A 272 -14.92 -1.34 1.17
N ALA A 273 -15.04 -0.17 0.53
CA ALA A 273 -14.77 -0.04 -0.90
C ALA A 273 -13.32 -0.42 -1.24
N MET A 274 -12.35 -0.06 -0.40
CA MET A 274 -10.94 -0.48 -0.55
C MET A 274 -10.82 -2.01 -0.47
N PHE A 275 -11.44 -2.65 0.52
CA PHE A 275 -11.39 -4.12 0.65
C PHE A 275 -11.96 -4.83 -0.58
N LEU A 276 -12.99 -4.25 -1.21
CA LEU A 276 -13.58 -4.76 -2.44
C LEU A 276 -12.70 -4.45 -3.67
N LEU A 277 -12.11 -3.25 -3.74
CA LEU A 277 -11.30 -2.83 -4.88
C LEU A 277 -10.01 -3.64 -5.05
N VAL A 278 -9.36 -4.04 -3.96
CA VAL A 278 -8.12 -4.83 -4.03
C VAL A 278 -8.30 -6.13 -4.81
N PRO A 279 -9.22 -7.05 -4.44
CA PRO A 279 -9.46 -8.26 -5.21
C PRO A 279 -10.05 -7.98 -6.59
N LEU A 280 -10.89 -6.94 -6.75
CA LEU A 280 -11.48 -6.56 -8.01
C LEU A 280 -10.39 -6.12 -9.03
N VAL A 281 -9.46 -5.27 -8.63
CA VAL A 281 -8.34 -4.83 -9.47
C VAL A 281 -7.42 -6.01 -9.78
N TRP A 282 -7.14 -6.87 -8.80
CA TRP A 282 -6.35 -8.07 -9.04
C TRP A 282 -7.03 -9.01 -10.05
N PHE A 283 -8.31 -9.30 -9.85
CA PHE A 283 -9.08 -10.14 -10.77
C PHE A 283 -9.16 -9.50 -12.16
N GLY A 284 -9.46 -8.21 -12.22
CA GLY A 284 -9.53 -7.45 -13.47
C GLY A 284 -8.22 -7.52 -14.25
N LEU A 285 -7.09 -7.28 -13.61
CA LEU A 285 -5.77 -7.27 -14.25
C LEU A 285 -5.30 -8.66 -14.69
N PHE A 286 -5.55 -9.71 -13.90
CA PHE A 286 -4.94 -11.02 -14.15
C PHE A 286 -5.89 -12.07 -14.71
N LYS A 287 -7.21 -11.90 -14.59
CA LYS A 287 -8.21 -12.92 -14.97
C LYS A 287 -9.18 -12.47 -16.06
N THR A 288 -9.10 -11.23 -16.56
CA THR A 288 -10.02 -10.71 -17.57
C THR A 288 -9.34 -10.36 -18.90
N ARG A 289 -10.15 -10.26 -19.97
CA ARG A 289 -9.70 -9.78 -21.29
C ARG A 289 -9.25 -8.32 -21.24
N TRP A 290 -9.85 -7.50 -20.37
CA TRP A 290 -9.43 -6.12 -20.15
C TRP A 290 -8.00 -6.04 -19.62
N GLY A 291 -7.68 -6.79 -18.57
CA GLY A 291 -6.34 -6.82 -18.00
C GLY A 291 -5.30 -7.42 -18.93
N LEU A 292 -5.67 -8.41 -19.76
CA LEU A 292 -4.78 -8.97 -20.77
C LEU A 292 -4.37 -7.90 -21.79
N ARG A 293 -5.35 -7.15 -22.35
CA ARG A 293 -5.10 -6.06 -23.31
C ARG A 293 -4.26 -4.94 -22.67
N LEU A 294 -4.59 -4.55 -21.44
CA LEU A 294 -3.87 -3.53 -20.70
C LEU A 294 -2.39 -3.89 -20.54
N ARG A 295 -2.09 -5.11 -20.09
CA ARG A 295 -0.71 -5.60 -19.93
C ARG A 295 0.02 -5.75 -21.25
N ALA A 296 -0.64 -6.23 -22.30
CA ALA A 296 -0.06 -6.33 -23.63
C ALA A 296 0.38 -4.94 -24.17
N VAL A 297 -0.44 -3.90 -23.93
CA VAL A 297 -0.11 -2.50 -24.28
C VAL A 297 1.07 -1.97 -23.47
N GLY A 298 1.19 -2.36 -22.20
CA GLY A 298 2.30 -1.93 -21.35
C GLY A 298 3.62 -2.62 -21.69
N GLU A 299 3.58 -3.93 -21.94
CA GLU A 299 4.78 -4.75 -22.19
C GLU A 299 5.31 -4.57 -23.62
N HIS A 300 4.44 -4.62 -24.63
CA HIS A 300 4.81 -4.54 -26.04
C HIS A 300 3.80 -3.73 -26.87
N PRO A 301 3.81 -2.38 -26.77
CA PRO A 301 2.82 -1.53 -27.43
C PRO A 301 2.79 -1.70 -28.95
N LYS A 302 3.94 -1.87 -29.61
CA LYS A 302 4.01 -2.10 -31.07
C LYS A 302 3.34 -3.41 -31.46
N ALA A 303 3.56 -4.50 -30.72
CA ALA A 303 2.91 -5.78 -30.99
C ALA A 303 1.41 -5.74 -30.67
N ALA A 304 0.99 -4.99 -29.66
CA ALA A 304 -0.44 -4.78 -29.38
C ALA A 304 -1.15 -4.04 -30.52
N ASP A 305 -0.48 -3.06 -31.13
CA ASP A 305 -1.02 -2.29 -32.25
C ASP A 305 -1.20 -3.16 -33.48
N THR A 306 -0.25 -4.04 -33.82
CA THR A 306 -0.34 -4.94 -34.98
C THR A 306 -1.51 -5.93 -34.91
N VAL A 307 -1.99 -6.27 -33.71
CA VAL A 307 -3.19 -7.11 -33.52
C VAL A 307 -4.46 -6.28 -33.33
N GLY A 308 -4.44 -4.98 -33.63
CA GLY A 308 -5.60 -4.08 -33.68
C GLY A 308 -6.02 -3.48 -32.34
N ILE A 309 -5.16 -3.53 -31.29
CA ILE A 309 -5.44 -2.86 -30.03
C ILE A 309 -5.05 -1.39 -30.13
N LYS A 310 -6.00 -0.48 -29.94
CA LYS A 310 -5.77 0.97 -29.96
C LYS A 310 -4.96 1.42 -28.74
N VAL A 311 -3.62 1.42 -28.84
CA VAL A 311 -2.67 1.65 -27.75
C VAL A 311 -2.92 2.96 -27.03
N ALA A 312 -2.99 4.09 -27.72
CA ALA A 312 -3.19 5.41 -27.12
C ALA A 312 -4.52 5.50 -26.36
N GLN A 313 -5.61 4.98 -26.94
CA GLN A 313 -6.92 4.99 -26.30
C GLN A 313 -6.95 4.07 -25.06
N THR A 314 -6.31 2.89 -25.13
CA THR A 314 -6.21 1.98 -23.99
C THR A 314 -5.42 2.62 -22.85
N ARG A 315 -4.28 3.27 -23.13
CA ARG A 315 -3.52 4.01 -22.14
C ARG A 315 -4.35 5.12 -21.50
N PHE A 316 -4.98 5.95 -22.32
CA PHE A 316 -5.74 7.12 -21.85
C PHE A 316 -6.83 6.72 -20.83
N TRP A 317 -7.71 5.78 -21.20
CA TRP A 317 -8.82 5.39 -20.33
C TRP A 317 -8.38 4.67 -19.06
N ASN A 318 -7.28 3.91 -19.09
CA ASN A 318 -6.78 3.23 -17.91
C ASN A 318 -6.05 4.19 -16.96
N VAL A 319 -5.36 5.21 -17.47
CA VAL A 319 -4.80 6.28 -16.65
C VAL A 319 -5.90 7.11 -16.00
N LEU A 320 -6.99 7.38 -16.73
CA LEU A 320 -8.17 8.04 -16.17
C LEU A 320 -8.80 7.23 -15.03
N LEU A 321 -9.01 5.92 -15.25
CA LEU A 321 -9.52 5.01 -14.23
C LEU A 321 -8.62 4.98 -12.99
N ALA A 322 -7.30 4.97 -13.18
CA ALA A 322 -6.34 5.07 -12.09
C ALA A 322 -6.57 6.34 -11.26
N GLY A 323 -6.76 7.48 -11.94
CA GLY A 323 -7.05 8.76 -11.25
C GLY A 323 -8.37 8.78 -10.51
N VAL A 324 -9.41 8.14 -11.05
CA VAL A 324 -10.70 7.97 -10.33
C VAL A 324 -10.48 7.25 -9.01
N ILE A 325 -9.72 6.15 -9.02
CA ILE A 325 -9.43 5.36 -7.83
C ILE A 325 -8.61 6.18 -6.83
N VAL A 326 -7.54 6.81 -7.29
CA VAL A 326 -6.66 7.61 -6.42
C VAL A 326 -7.40 8.80 -5.81
N GLY A 327 -8.17 9.54 -6.62
CA GLY A 327 -9.00 10.64 -6.13
C GLY A 327 -10.00 10.21 -5.06
N GLY A 328 -10.66 9.05 -5.27
CA GLY A 328 -11.52 8.45 -4.25
C GLY A 328 -10.78 8.13 -2.95
N GLY A 329 -9.51 7.67 -3.05
CA GLY A 329 -8.62 7.51 -1.89
C GLY A 329 -8.30 8.84 -1.19
N GLY A 330 -8.19 9.94 -1.95
CA GLY A 330 -8.02 11.29 -1.42
C GLY A 330 -9.18 11.75 -0.55
N ALA A 331 -10.42 11.40 -0.94
CA ALA A 331 -11.61 11.71 -0.14
C ALA A 331 -11.57 11.13 1.27
N PHE A 332 -10.84 10.03 1.49
CA PHE A 332 -10.70 9.42 2.80
C PHE A 332 -10.13 10.38 3.85
N PHE A 333 -9.17 11.22 3.49
CA PHE A 333 -8.55 12.19 4.40
C PHE A 333 -9.59 13.13 5.00
N THR A 334 -10.47 13.68 4.18
CA THR A 334 -11.43 14.74 4.58
C THR A 334 -12.78 14.19 5.01
N LEU A 335 -13.27 13.13 4.35
CA LEU A 335 -14.61 12.59 4.66
C LEU A 335 -14.61 11.51 5.76
N VAL A 336 -13.45 10.99 6.15
CA VAL A 336 -13.34 9.93 7.17
C VAL A 336 -12.35 10.30 8.27
N ALA A 337 -11.08 10.52 7.92
CA ALA A 337 -9.99 10.60 8.90
C ALA A 337 -10.04 11.89 9.72
N ILE A 338 -10.02 13.06 9.09
CA ILE A 338 -9.83 14.36 9.76
C ILE A 338 -11.15 15.15 9.85
N GLY A 339 -11.96 15.17 8.78
CA GLY A 339 -13.23 15.92 8.74
C GLY A 339 -13.10 17.38 8.33
N SER A 340 -11.95 17.77 7.77
CA SER A 340 -11.68 19.06 7.15
C SER A 340 -10.46 18.95 6.26
N PHE A 341 -10.29 19.86 5.31
CA PHE A 341 -9.09 19.98 4.49
C PHE A 341 -8.07 20.88 5.19
N THR A 342 -6.80 20.52 5.12
CA THR A 342 -5.66 21.34 5.52
C THR A 342 -4.61 21.34 4.39
N LYS A 343 -3.75 22.38 4.36
CA LYS A 343 -2.69 22.47 3.34
C LYS A 343 -1.82 21.22 3.39
N GLU A 344 -1.55 20.67 2.21
CA GLU A 344 -0.64 19.53 2.02
C GLU A 344 -0.94 18.32 2.92
N MET A 345 -2.23 18.09 3.27
CA MET A 345 -2.62 17.06 4.22
C MET A 345 -2.27 15.62 3.81
N THR A 346 -1.95 15.39 2.54
CA THR A 346 -1.48 14.10 2.04
C THR A 346 -0.03 13.81 2.44
N ASN A 347 0.76 14.85 2.71
CA ASN A 347 2.11 14.80 3.30
C ASN A 347 3.02 13.71 2.70
N GLY A 348 3.01 13.58 1.36
CA GLY A 348 3.83 12.59 0.66
C GLY A 348 3.24 11.18 0.58
N ALA A 349 1.99 10.97 1.01
CA ALA A 349 1.32 9.67 0.95
C ALA A 349 1.32 9.07 -0.47
N GLY A 350 1.21 9.90 -1.52
CA GLY A 350 1.27 9.46 -2.90
C GLY A 350 2.64 8.90 -3.30
N PHE A 351 3.73 9.46 -2.79
CA PHE A 351 5.08 8.92 -3.03
C PHE A 351 5.30 7.59 -2.29
N ILE A 352 4.75 7.46 -1.07
CA ILE A 352 4.78 6.19 -0.33
C ILE A 352 3.93 5.14 -1.05
N ALA A 353 2.77 5.54 -1.61
CA ALA A 353 1.95 4.65 -2.43
C ALA A 353 2.69 4.17 -3.68
N LEU A 354 3.46 5.05 -4.34
CA LEU A 354 4.32 4.67 -5.47
C LEU A 354 5.42 3.68 -5.03
N ALA A 355 6.04 3.90 -3.88
CA ALA A 355 6.98 2.94 -3.30
C ALA A 355 6.30 1.58 -3.07
N ALA A 356 5.05 1.56 -2.57
CA ALA A 356 4.28 0.33 -2.39
C ALA A 356 4.01 -0.40 -3.72
N VAL A 357 3.79 0.30 -4.83
CA VAL A 357 3.68 -0.30 -6.18
C VAL A 357 4.96 -1.06 -6.55
N ILE A 358 6.11 -0.41 -6.36
CA ILE A 358 7.44 -0.99 -6.70
C ILE A 358 7.73 -2.20 -5.81
N PHE A 359 7.54 -2.08 -4.48
CA PHE A 359 7.69 -3.19 -3.53
C PHE A 359 6.75 -4.35 -3.85
N GLY A 360 5.52 -4.04 -4.24
CA GLY A 360 4.49 -4.98 -4.66
C GLY A 360 4.73 -5.58 -6.05
N GLN A 361 5.77 -5.17 -6.77
CA GLN A 361 6.10 -5.66 -8.12
C GLN A 361 4.90 -5.55 -9.08
N TRP A 362 4.20 -4.42 -9.03
CA TRP A 362 2.99 -4.15 -9.84
C TRP A 362 1.89 -5.22 -9.70
N ASN A 363 1.82 -5.88 -8.55
CA ASN A 363 0.74 -6.80 -8.20
C ASN A 363 -0.16 -6.13 -7.14
N PRO A 364 -1.47 -5.97 -7.38
CA PRO A 364 -2.38 -5.27 -6.45
C PRO A 364 -2.35 -5.81 -5.02
N ILE A 365 -2.35 -7.14 -4.85
CA ILE A 365 -2.33 -7.75 -3.52
C ILE A 365 -1.00 -7.47 -2.80
N LYS A 366 0.13 -7.63 -3.51
CA LYS A 366 1.45 -7.37 -2.91
C LYS A 366 1.65 -5.88 -2.63
N ALA A 367 1.15 -4.98 -3.50
CA ALA A 367 1.18 -3.54 -3.29
C ALA A 367 0.33 -3.13 -2.07
N THR A 368 -0.83 -3.75 -1.88
CA THR A 368 -1.65 -3.57 -0.68
C THR A 368 -0.92 -4.00 0.59
N LEU A 369 -0.24 -5.16 0.57
CA LEU A 369 0.56 -5.62 1.71
C LEU A 369 1.74 -4.68 2.00
N ALA A 370 2.38 -4.15 0.96
CA ALA A 370 3.44 -3.15 1.12
C ALA A 370 2.89 -1.82 1.68
N ALA A 371 1.72 -1.37 1.22
CA ALA A 371 1.06 -0.18 1.74
C ALA A 371 0.63 -0.35 3.21
N LEU A 372 0.15 -1.54 3.61
CA LEU A 372 -0.13 -1.87 5.01
C LEU A 372 1.14 -1.84 5.87
N LEU A 373 2.25 -2.35 5.34
CA LEU A 373 3.54 -2.30 6.03
C LEU A 373 4.04 -0.85 6.23
N PHE A 374 3.85 0.02 5.23
CA PHE A 374 4.27 1.42 5.34
C PHE A 374 3.33 2.27 6.20
N GLY A 375 2.08 1.87 6.35
CA GLY A 375 1.12 2.55 7.23
C GLY A 375 1.21 2.13 8.70
N PHE A 376 1.87 1.01 8.98
CA PHE A 376 2.19 0.55 10.34
C PHE A 376 3.47 1.21 10.85
#